data_83d6fe7b34243bbe5dded9220bf0c69c
#
_entry.id   83d6fe7b34243bbe5dded9220bf0c69c
#
_cell.length_a   1.000
_cell.length_b   1.000
_cell.length_c   1.000
_cell.angle_alpha   90.00
_cell.angle_beta   90.00
_cell.angle_gamma   90.00
#
_symmetry.space_group_name_H-M   'P 1'
#
loop_
_entity.id
_entity.type
_entity.pdbx_description
1 polymer ?
#
loop_
_entity_poly.entity_id
_entity_poly.type
_entity_poly.pdbx_seq_one_letter_code
_entity_poly.pdbx_strand_id
1 'polypeptide(L)'
;MYKPAPPRPKKTNIIRSRNGCQSCRSRRTKCDERKPTCGTCARLEKICEYARPAFKFQIATVDDPKPSPKQLTFAKTSNVSSEETRPIQETSAIPTEDQTLAIRATEDVTSIGSHSITQSLQMTDRDIFYTTYWEGSCLPALHPIFHFATSLAADHPILNDALLALSSCNIGRLHAERRTPSSGTMCSMSPSLIHQTRSHLYYSSAIQKLAIMQSQDYQRNSVTILTVLVLFAHLEQAMGNFQGFYTHVRGMMNLLEWHEDVKDAATKSLLASWMQIRYVVWWARAYFSSLEVCQHLPLIPLPASLLDVPQTLHERRVKVLSIMCESHRLNFSAALQQFRKYRSDDVSDSDFDDCYAYCTTLLHQEAAKLDAWVLQLPPSEQPIYELNDTDSTTIRFQSHDAALNYAYYVVARAMQCTGVLRLLYDRESALPGRECNEEEYWVQTLVRIAQWSDMQTSITKNSYTIGFSGLLLAGILRCQSLSVGLEIQDWLQTLINLQPTEEGAFPIYQTFNVVKIINQQRALGRDVFAVTQPVDDGGGTPKLTGYNSQSITSLLFHGKDHNLCLFQDCISLDV
;
A
#
# COMPACT_ATOMS: atom_id res chain seq x y z
N MET A 1 17.57 -8.63 79.75
CA MET A 1 18.24 -8.65 78.41
C MET A 1 17.30 -9.31 77.43
N TYR A 2 16.69 -8.54 76.53
CA TYR A 2 15.74 -9.02 75.50
C TYR A 2 16.55 -9.54 74.33
N LYS A 3 16.44 -10.83 73.96
CA LYS A 3 17.02 -11.37 72.74
C LYS A 3 16.09 -11.08 71.56
N PRO A 4 16.53 -10.38 70.53
CA PRO A 4 15.72 -10.14 69.34
C PRO A 4 15.44 -11.46 68.60
N ALA A 5 14.20 -11.61 68.11
CA ALA A 5 13.77 -12.79 67.37
C ALA A 5 14.55 -12.89 66.03
N PRO A 6 14.87 -14.11 65.56
CA PRO A 6 15.62 -14.30 64.32
C PRO A 6 14.80 -13.78 63.11
N PRO A 7 15.46 -13.19 62.09
CA PRO A 7 14.80 -12.65 60.91
C PRO A 7 14.09 -13.76 60.16
N ARG A 8 12.84 -13.51 59.74
CA ARG A 8 12.04 -14.44 58.91
C ARG A 8 12.73 -14.70 57.56
N PRO A 9 12.84 -15.96 57.14
CA PRO A 9 13.45 -16.26 55.84
C PRO A 9 12.66 -15.58 54.71
N LYS A 10 13.38 -14.88 53.81
CA LYS A 10 12.80 -14.28 52.61
C LYS A 10 12.26 -15.39 51.71
N LYS A 11 10.95 -15.38 51.40
CA LYS A 11 10.33 -16.28 50.42
C LYS A 11 10.74 -15.87 49.03
N THR A 12 11.83 -16.44 48.50
CA THR A 12 12.44 -16.02 47.23
C THR A 12 12.08 -16.88 46.04
N ASN A 13 11.06 -17.76 46.06
CA ASN A 13 10.69 -18.54 44.86
C ASN A 13 9.18 -18.82 44.81
N ILE A 14 8.36 -17.79 44.73
CA ILE A 14 6.96 -17.98 44.35
C ILE A 14 6.81 -17.59 42.86
N ILE A 15 6.84 -18.60 41.98
CA ILE A 15 6.47 -18.42 40.56
C ILE A 15 4.96 -18.13 40.54
N ARG A 16 4.59 -16.90 40.15
CA ARG A 16 3.20 -16.49 40.01
C ARG A 16 2.64 -16.99 38.68
N SER A 17 1.51 -17.65 38.71
CA SER A 17 0.77 -18.06 37.53
C SER A 17 0.29 -16.83 36.73
N ARG A 18 0.59 -16.80 35.42
CA ARG A 18 0.14 -15.74 34.52
C ARG A 18 -1.32 -15.93 34.09
N ASN A 19 -1.84 -17.16 34.10
CA ASN A 19 -3.16 -17.55 33.62
C ASN A 19 -4.17 -17.81 34.73
N GLY A 20 -3.87 -17.40 35.97
CA GLY A 20 -4.75 -17.59 37.10
C GLY A 20 -6.07 -16.83 37.01
N CYS A 21 -7.15 -17.37 37.60
CA CYS A 21 -8.47 -16.75 37.60
C CYS A 21 -8.46 -15.37 38.26
N GLN A 22 -9.43 -14.53 37.92
CA GLN A 22 -9.52 -13.14 38.36
C GLN A 22 -9.63 -13.01 39.88
N SER A 23 -10.38 -13.90 40.54
CA SER A 23 -10.50 -13.98 41.98
C SER A 23 -9.20 -14.32 42.71
N CYS A 24 -8.36 -15.19 42.17
CA CYS A 24 -7.05 -15.49 42.75
C CYS A 24 -6.04 -14.36 42.49
N ARG A 25 -6.11 -13.69 41.35
CA ARG A 25 -5.28 -12.54 41.03
C ARG A 25 -5.55 -11.35 41.95
N SER A 26 -6.81 -10.99 42.16
CA SER A 26 -7.18 -9.87 43.06
C SER A 26 -6.75 -10.12 44.50
N ARG A 27 -6.81 -11.36 44.96
CA ARG A 27 -6.39 -11.75 46.33
C ARG A 27 -4.88 -12.04 46.43
N ARG A 28 -4.13 -11.94 45.35
CA ARG A 28 -2.69 -12.23 45.25
C ARG A 28 -2.30 -13.64 45.75
N THR A 29 -3.23 -14.62 45.59
CA THR A 29 -3.02 -16.03 45.94
C THR A 29 -2.66 -16.84 44.70
N LYS A 30 -1.89 -17.95 44.90
CA LYS A 30 -1.54 -18.86 43.82
C LYS A 30 -2.78 -19.58 43.30
N CYS A 31 -3.05 -19.51 42.00
CA CYS A 31 -4.11 -20.25 41.32
C CYS A 31 -3.54 -21.57 40.81
N ASP A 32 -4.27 -22.67 40.89
CA ASP A 32 -3.93 -23.98 40.34
C ASP A 32 -4.45 -24.18 38.92
N GLU A 33 -5.11 -23.14 38.36
CA GLU A 33 -5.57 -23.05 36.95
C GLU A 33 -6.53 -24.15 36.50
N ARG A 34 -7.10 -24.95 37.41
CA ARG A 34 -8.10 -25.96 37.09
C ARG A 34 -9.38 -25.30 36.56
N LYS A 35 -9.89 -25.80 35.44
CA LYS A 35 -11.15 -25.36 34.83
C LYS A 35 -12.25 -26.38 35.10
N PRO A 36 -13.52 -25.98 35.27
CA PRO A 36 -14.05 -24.62 35.21
C PRO A 36 -13.80 -23.77 36.45
N THR A 37 -13.55 -24.38 37.61
CA THR A 37 -13.32 -23.68 38.88
C THR A 37 -12.00 -24.14 39.49
N CYS A 38 -11.10 -23.21 39.83
CA CYS A 38 -9.84 -23.54 40.49
C CYS A 38 -10.07 -24.01 41.94
N GLY A 39 -9.20 -24.91 42.42
CA GLY A 39 -9.33 -25.50 43.76
C GLY A 39 -9.34 -24.49 44.89
N THR A 40 -8.67 -23.33 44.74
CA THR A 40 -8.70 -22.23 45.70
C THR A 40 -10.06 -21.55 45.71
N CYS A 41 -10.69 -21.30 44.58
CA CYS A 41 -12.03 -20.71 44.51
C CYS A 41 -13.10 -21.69 44.94
N ALA A 42 -13.00 -22.96 44.56
CA ALA A 42 -13.92 -24.01 45.01
C ALA A 42 -13.95 -24.15 46.55
N ARG A 43 -12.76 -24.20 47.19
CA ARG A 43 -12.66 -24.32 48.64
C ARG A 43 -13.20 -23.08 49.40
N LEU A 44 -13.13 -21.90 48.74
CA LEU A 44 -13.54 -20.63 49.35
C LEU A 44 -14.91 -20.14 48.87
N GLU A 45 -15.64 -20.99 48.15
CA GLU A 45 -16.96 -20.71 47.57
C GLU A 45 -17.02 -19.36 46.83
N LYS A 46 -15.97 -19.05 46.07
CA LYS A 46 -15.86 -17.78 45.30
C LYS A 46 -16.09 -18.03 43.85
N ILE A 47 -16.70 -17.06 43.18
CA ILE A 47 -16.87 -17.05 41.73
C ILE A 47 -15.49 -17.13 41.08
N CYS A 48 -15.28 -18.14 40.20
CA CYS A 48 -14.02 -18.40 39.54
C CYS A 48 -14.13 -18.03 38.05
N GLU A 49 -13.75 -16.82 37.72
CA GLU A 49 -13.76 -16.35 36.34
C GLU A 49 -12.33 -16.26 35.82
N TYR A 50 -12.11 -16.90 34.66
CA TYR A 50 -10.89 -16.74 33.89
C TYR A 50 -11.12 -15.63 32.86
N ALA A 51 -10.30 -14.58 32.89
CA ALA A 51 -10.37 -13.54 31.89
C ALA A 51 -10.22 -14.15 30.50
N ARG A 52 -11.15 -13.86 29.60
CA ARG A 52 -10.88 -14.08 28.16
C ARG A 52 -9.63 -13.29 27.85
N PRO A 53 -8.67 -13.82 27.05
CA PRO A 53 -7.48 -13.08 26.69
C PRO A 53 -7.90 -11.85 25.89
N ALA A 54 -8.08 -10.73 26.59
CA ALA A 54 -8.10 -9.42 25.95
C ALA A 54 -6.63 -9.10 25.66
N PHE A 55 -6.22 -9.23 24.41
CA PHE A 55 -4.92 -8.80 23.94
C PHE A 55 -4.85 -7.28 24.14
N LYS A 56 -4.23 -6.84 25.22
CA LYS A 56 -3.75 -5.48 25.36
C LYS A 56 -2.40 -5.45 24.66
N PHE A 57 -2.35 -4.86 23.51
CA PHE A 57 -1.09 -4.51 22.87
C PHE A 57 -0.38 -3.49 23.77
N GLN A 58 0.64 -3.94 24.50
CA GLN A 58 1.61 -3.04 25.08
C GLN A 58 2.67 -2.83 24.00
N ILE A 59 2.77 -1.59 23.51
CA ILE A 59 3.93 -1.14 22.76
C ILE A 59 5.13 -1.38 23.67
N ALA A 60 5.98 -2.36 23.33
CA ALA A 60 7.27 -2.50 23.97
C ALA A 60 8.14 -1.36 23.45
N THR A 61 8.17 -0.26 24.17
CA THR A 61 9.28 0.70 24.06
C THR A 61 10.53 -0.05 24.43
N VAL A 62 11.45 -0.17 23.47
CA VAL A 62 12.81 -0.64 23.73
C VAL A 62 13.45 0.46 24.55
N ASP A 63 13.43 0.31 25.89
CA ASP A 63 14.24 1.12 26.76
C ASP A 63 15.71 0.89 26.39
N ASP A 64 16.43 1.97 26.16
CA ASP A 64 17.87 1.98 25.94
C ASP A 64 18.57 1.10 26.99
N PRO A 65 19.56 0.27 26.60
CA PRO A 65 20.31 -0.52 27.53
C PRO A 65 21.10 0.41 28.45
N LYS A 66 20.66 0.49 29.72
CA LYS A 66 21.43 1.14 30.76
C LYS A 66 22.86 0.53 30.82
N PRO A 67 23.90 1.32 30.73
CA PRO A 67 25.27 0.81 30.86
C PRO A 67 25.49 0.29 32.28
N SER A 68 25.73 -1.01 32.40
CA SER A 68 26.17 -1.63 33.64
C SER A 68 27.67 -1.34 33.85
N PRO A 69 28.09 -0.86 35.03
CA PRO A 69 29.47 -0.52 35.27
C PRO A 69 30.28 -1.78 35.63
N LYS A 70 31.13 -2.22 34.74
CA LYS A 70 32.34 -3.00 35.13
C LYS A 70 33.53 -2.46 34.41
N GLN A 71 34.30 -1.68 35.19
CA GLN A 71 35.67 -1.29 34.92
C GLN A 71 36.54 -2.53 34.69
N LEU A 72 37.32 -2.51 33.66
CA LEU A 72 38.64 -3.12 33.59
C LEU A 72 39.55 -2.20 32.78
N THR A 73 40.46 -1.59 33.50
CA THR A 73 41.58 -0.80 33.05
C THR A 73 42.57 -1.66 32.29
N PHE A 74 43.11 -1.14 31.18
CA PHE A 74 44.56 -1.24 30.82
C PHE A 74 44.82 -0.29 29.63
N ALA A 75 45.57 0.69 29.95
CA ALA A 75 46.90 1.14 29.53
C ALA A 75 47.02 1.81 28.14
N LYS A 76 47.44 3.06 28.27
CA LYS A 76 47.92 3.99 27.25
C LYS A 76 49.18 3.50 26.52
N THR A 77 49.29 3.87 25.25
CA THR A 77 50.46 4.51 24.62
C THR A 77 50.00 5.06 23.27
N SER A 78 49.94 6.32 23.07
CA SER A 78 50.82 7.42 22.68
C SER A 78 51.33 7.40 21.24
N ASN A 79 50.86 8.46 20.50
CA ASN A 79 51.55 9.31 19.50
C ASN A 79 52.05 8.66 18.19
N VAL A 80 51.92 9.25 17.01
CA VAL A 80 52.34 10.57 16.52
C VAL A 80 51.92 10.71 15.04
N SER A 81 51.32 11.83 14.71
CA SER A 81 51.43 12.78 13.58
C SER A 81 51.72 12.36 12.14
N SER A 82 50.97 13.01 11.30
CA SER A 82 51.32 13.94 10.20
C SER A 82 51.48 13.42 8.76
N GLU A 83 50.70 14.09 7.93
CA GLU A 83 51.02 14.74 6.64
C GLU A 83 51.06 13.89 5.36
N GLU A 84 50.22 14.29 4.50
CA GLU A 84 50.31 15.06 3.24
C GLU A 84 50.20 14.29 1.92
N THR A 85 49.31 14.88 1.09
CA THR A 85 49.35 15.14 -0.37
C THR A 85 49.09 14.03 -1.41
N ARG A 86 48.08 14.33 -2.19
CA ARG A 86 47.65 14.02 -3.58
C ARG A 86 48.80 13.74 -4.60
N PRO A 87 48.55 13.36 -5.90
CA PRO A 87 47.28 13.14 -6.65
C PRO A 87 47.32 12.00 -7.72
N ILE A 88 46.09 11.77 -8.32
CA ILE A 88 45.71 11.45 -9.72
C ILE A 88 46.46 10.33 -10.47
N GLN A 89 45.73 9.31 -10.93
CA GLN A 89 45.59 8.94 -12.35
C GLN A 89 44.55 7.81 -12.59
N GLU A 90 43.80 8.01 -13.67
CA GLU A 90 42.86 7.12 -14.31
C GLU A 90 43.55 5.82 -14.76
N THR A 91 42.81 4.71 -14.74
CA THR A 91 42.65 3.83 -15.92
C THR A 91 41.62 2.71 -15.67
N SER A 92 40.83 2.52 -16.67
CA SER A 92 39.89 1.45 -16.97
C SER A 92 40.36 0.02 -16.67
N ALA A 93 39.47 -0.81 -16.13
CA ALA A 93 39.18 -2.18 -16.61
C ALA A 93 38.10 -2.86 -15.74
N ILE A 94 37.10 -3.38 -16.41
CA ILE A 94 36.11 -4.33 -15.89
C ILE A 94 36.80 -5.67 -15.65
N PRO A 95 36.51 -6.36 -14.56
CA PRO A 95 36.25 -7.78 -14.66
C PRO A 95 34.95 -8.21 -13.96
N THR A 96 34.14 -8.92 -14.71
CA THR A 96 33.17 -9.92 -14.26
C THR A 96 33.85 -10.96 -13.37
N GLU A 97 33.37 -11.11 -12.14
CA GLU A 97 33.56 -12.37 -11.41
C GLU A 97 32.37 -12.65 -10.48
N ASP A 98 31.75 -13.79 -10.78
CA ASP A 98 30.88 -14.60 -9.94
C ASP A 98 31.51 -14.79 -8.53
N GLN A 99 30.81 -14.39 -7.50
CA GLN A 99 31.11 -14.88 -6.14
C GLN A 99 29.86 -15.46 -5.48
N THR A 100 29.68 -16.75 -5.75
CA THR A 100 28.94 -17.69 -4.92
C THR A 100 29.55 -17.71 -3.49
N LEU A 101 28.91 -17.12 -2.53
CA LEU A 101 29.22 -17.30 -1.11
C LEU A 101 28.67 -18.65 -0.63
N ALA A 102 29.54 -19.66 -0.65
CA ALA A 102 29.35 -20.92 0.04
C ALA A 102 29.58 -20.71 1.54
N ILE A 103 28.50 -20.76 2.33
CA ILE A 103 28.59 -20.87 3.80
C ILE A 103 28.93 -22.32 4.13
N ARG A 104 30.16 -22.56 4.58
CA ARG A 104 30.58 -23.80 5.19
C ARG A 104 29.89 -23.97 6.55
N ALA A 105 29.03 -24.97 6.64
CA ALA A 105 28.56 -25.49 7.92
C ALA A 105 29.70 -26.32 8.55
N THR A 106 30.23 -25.90 9.67
CA THR A 106 30.97 -26.74 10.58
C THR A 106 29.99 -27.27 11.61
N GLU A 107 29.79 -28.56 11.58
CA GLU A 107 29.06 -29.31 12.61
C GLU A 107 29.86 -29.31 13.91
N ASP A 108 29.26 -28.77 14.97
CA ASP A 108 29.59 -29.16 16.33
C ASP A 108 28.32 -29.65 17.00
N VAL A 109 28.25 -30.99 17.07
CA VAL A 109 27.18 -31.73 17.71
C VAL A 109 27.56 -31.93 19.16
N THR A 110 27.13 -31.07 20.06
CA THR A 110 26.85 -31.38 21.47
C THR A 110 26.31 -30.14 22.21
N SER A 111 25.02 -29.97 22.18
CA SER A 111 24.16 -29.35 23.22
C SER A 111 22.72 -29.22 22.71
N ILE A 112 22.10 -30.30 22.41
CA ILE A 112 20.68 -30.36 22.05
C ILE A 112 19.90 -30.59 23.34
N GLY A 113 19.14 -29.62 23.82
CA GLY A 113 18.13 -29.93 24.81
C GLY A 113 17.23 -28.83 25.33
N SER A 114 17.73 -27.63 25.59
CA SER A 114 16.88 -26.62 26.25
C SER A 114 16.59 -25.35 25.42
N HIS A 115 17.48 -24.96 24.53
CA HIS A 115 17.26 -23.78 23.68
C HIS A 115 16.28 -24.03 22.52
N SER A 116 16.19 -25.25 22.01
CA SER A 116 15.33 -25.61 20.88
C SER A 116 13.84 -25.55 21.22
N ILE A 117 13.44 -26.01 22.42
CA ILE A 117 12.02 -26.02 22.84
C ILE A 117 11.53 -24.59 23.10
N THR A 118 12.33 -23.76 23.78
CA THR A 118 11.96 -22.37 24.06
C THR A 118 11.88 -21.56 22.77
N GLN A 119 12.76 -21.81 21.82
CA GLN A 119 12.78 -21.15 20.51
C GLN A 119 11.61 -21.62 19.64
N SER A 120 11.24 -22.90 19.71
CA SER A 120 10.07 -23.44 19.02
C SER A 120 8.76 -22.87 19.57
N LEU A 121 8.61 -22.77 20.89
CA LEU A 121 7.45 -22.14 21.51
C LEU A 121 7.33 -20.64 21.18
N GLN A 122 8.45 -19.93 21.11
CA GLN A 122 8.48 -18.52 20.69
C GLN A 122 8.15 -18.34 19.19
N MET A 123 8.50 -19.30 18.34
CA MET A 123 8.11 -19.32 16.93
C MET A 123 6.59 -19.52 16.79
N THR A 124 6.03 -20.47 17.52
CA THR A 124 4.58 -20.76 17.50
C THR A 124 3.75 -19.56 18.00
N ASP A 125 4.17 -18.89 19.06
CA ASP A 125 3.47 -17.70 19.57
C ASP A 125 3.48 -16.54 18.56
N ARG A 126 4.56 -16.37 17.80
CA ARG A 126 4.66 -15.38 16.72
C ARG A 126 3.79 -15.71 15.53
N ASP A 127 3.77 -16.95 15.11
CA ASP A 127 2.96 -17.41 14.00
C ASP A 127 1.48 -17.22 14.32
N ILE A 128 1.05 -17.56 15.53
CA ILE A 128 -0.30 -17.28 16.04
C ILE A 128 -0.62 -15.78 16.00
N PHE A 129 0.33 -14.92 16.41
CA PHE A 129 0.15 -13.47 16.35
C PHE A 129 -0.10 -12.98 14.93
N TYR A 130 0.72 -13.36 13.96
CA TYR A 130 0.56 -12.92 12.57
C TYR A 130 -0.66 -13.55 11.89
N THR A 131 -1.03 -14.79 12.24
CA THR A 131 -2.26 -15.42 11.75
C THR A 131 -3.50 -14.70 12.29
N THR A 132 -3.52 -14.35 13.58
CA THR A 132 -4.62 -13.56 14.17
C THR A 132 -4.73 -12.19 13.52
N TYR A 133 -3.58 -11.55 13.25
CA TYR A 133 -3.55 -10.28 12.53
C TYR A 133 -4.02 -10.41 11.08
N TRP A 134 -3.66 -11.49 10.40
CA TRP A 134 -4.15 -11.81 9.06
C TRP A 134 -5.68 -11.85 9.03
N GLU A 135 -6.29 -12.62 9.91
CA GLU A 135 -7.74 -12.79 9.97
C GLU A 135 -8.49 -11.50 10.32
N GLY A 136 -7.93 -10.71 11.24
CA GLY A 136 -8.58 -9.49 11.74
C GLY A 136 -8.34 -8.24 10.90
N SER A 137 -7.25 -8.18 10.12
CA SER A 137 -6.81 -6.94 9.47
C SER A 137 -6.53 -7.08 7.98
N CYS A 138 -5.79 -8.11 7.56
CA CYS A 138 -5.44 -8.24 6.15
C CYS A 138 -6.59 -8.82 5.32
N LEU A 139 -7.18 -9.91 5.80
CA LEU A 139 -8.22 -10.65 5.09
C LEU A 139 -9.46 -9.81 4.76
N PRO A 140 -9.98 -8.94 5.66
CA PRO A 140 -11.13 -8.07 5.35
C PRO A 140 -10.87 -7.01 4.27
N ALA A 141 -9.59 -6.69 3.99
CA ALA A 141 -9.18 -5.72 2.97
C ALA A 141 -8.85 -6.37 1.62
N LEU A 142 -8.71 -7.69 1.60
CA LEU A 142 -8.38 -8.47 0.41
C LEU A 142 -9.64 -9.01 -0.28
N HIS A 143 -9.44 -9.55 -1.48
CA HIS A 143 -10.51 -10.24 -2.20
C HIS A 143 -11.04 -11.44 -1.38
N PRO A 144 -12.37 -11.68 -1.33
CA PRO A 144 -12.97 -12.76 -0.52
C PRO A 144 -12.44 -14.16 -0.81
N ILE A 145 -11.85 -14.40 -1.99
CA ILE A 145 -11.21 -15.67 -2.32
C ILE A 145 -10.12 -16.08 -1.30
N PHE A 146 -9.50 -15.11 -0.62
CA PHE A 146 -8.45 -15.40 0.37
C PHE A 146 -8.99 -16.02 1.67
N HIS A 147 -10.31 -16.01 1.93
CA HIS A 147 -10.89 -16.82 3.01
C HIS A 147 -10.67 -18.32 2.77
N PHE A 148 -10.79 -18.75 1.51
CA PHE A 148 -10.45 -20.12 1.12
C PHE A 148 -8.95 -20.42 1.31
N ALA A 149 -8.08 -19.45 1.00
CA ALA A 149 -6.64 -19.59 1.19
C ALA A 149 -6.27 -19.84 2.67
N THR A 150 -6.95 -19.17 3.59
CA THR A 150 -6.72 -19.35 5.04
C THR A 150 -7.00 -20.76 5.49
N SER A 151 -8.08 -21.37 5.00
CA SER A 151 -8.41 -22.77 5.34
C SER A 151 -7.42 -23.78 4.79
N LEU A 152 -6.81 -23.52 3.63
CA LEU A 152 -5.79 -24.37 3.02
C LEU A 152 -4.39 -24.20 3.63
N ALA A 153 -4.13 -23.09 4.30
CA ALA A 153 -2.78 -22.76 4.79
C ALA A 153 -2.26 -23.81 5.81
N ALA A 154 -3.16 -24.48 6.55
CA ALA A 154 -2.79 -25.53 7.50
C ALA A 154 -2.12 -26.74 6.80
N ASP A 155 -2.57 -27.08 5.59
CA ASP A 155 -2.08 -28.22 4.82
C ASP A 155 -0.99 -27.85 3.82
N HIS A 156 -0.79 -26.55 3.57
CA HIS A 156 0.15 -26.04 2.57
C HIS A 156 1.16 -25.06 3.18
N PRO A 157 2.34 -25.52 3.63
CA PRO A 157 3.35 -24.70 4.30
C PRO A 157 3.83 -23.47 3.47
N ILE A 158 3.80 -23.57 2.15
CA ILE A 158 4.17 -22.44 1.26
C ILE A 158 3.12 -21.33 1.36
N LEU A 159 1.86 -21.69 1.36
CA LEU A 159 0.76 -20.76 1.48
C LEU A 159 0.74 -20.11 2.87
N ASN A 160 0.97 -20.89 3.91
CA ASN A 160 1.08 -20.35 5.28
C ASN A 160 2.20 -19.31 5.38
N ASP A 161 3.39 -19.60 4.85
CA ASP A 161 4.49 -18.63 4.84
C ASP A 161 4.12 -17.35 4.05
N ALA A 162 3.40 -17.46 2.93
CA ALA A 162 2.96 -16.32 2.14
C ALA A 162 1.97 -15.43 2.91
N LEU A 163 1.01 -16.02 3.64
CA LEU A 163 0.09 -15.31 4.52
C LEU A 163 0.83 -14.58 5.64
N LEU A 164 1.76 -15.27 6.33
CA LEU A 164 2.57 -14.69 7.40
C LEU A 164 3.50 -13.57 6.89
N ALA A 165 4.04 -13.72 5.67
CA ALA A 165 4.85 -12.68 5.04
C ALA A 165 4.04 -11.40 4.78
N LEU A 166 2.83 -11.52 4.21
CA LEU A 166 1.98 -10.36 3.94
C LEU A 166 1.46 -9.72 5.23
N SER A 167 1.06 -10.53 6.20
CA SER A 167 0.60 -10.09 7.52
C SER A 167 1.69 -9.31 8.27
N SER A 168 2.90 -9.84 8.34
CA SER A 168 4.03 -9.15 8.98
C SER A 168 4.47 -7.88 8.21
N CYS A 169 4.39 -7.87 6.89
CA CYS A 169 4.62 -6.67 6.09
C CYS A 169 3.59 -5.58 6.41
N ASN A 170 2.30 -5.92 6.42
CA ASN A 170 1.23 -4.97 6.67
C ASN A 170 1.35 -4.31 8.06
N ILE A 171 1.56 -5.11 9.11
CA ILE A 171 1.75 -4.55 10.46
C ILE A 171 3.04 -3.72 10.57
N GLY A 172 4.09 -4.09 9.83
CA GLY A 172 5.31 -3.29 9.73
C GLY A 172 5.09 -1.91 9.13
N ARG A 173 4.17 -1.81 8.17
CA ARG A 173 3.74 -0.56 7.54
C ARG A 173 2.83 0.24 8.47
N LEU A 174 1.89 -0.39 9.14
CA LEU A 174 0.99 0.26 10.10
C LEU A 174 1.77 0.92 11.25
N HIS A 175 2.86 0.29 11.69
CA HIS A 175 3.75 0.81 12.74
C HIS A 175 5.00 1.51 12.14
N ALA A 176 4.88 2.07 10.94
CA ALA A 176 5.95 2.84 10.34
C ALA A 176 6.18 4.15 11.11
N GLU A 177 7.44 4.49 11.30
CA GLU A 177 7.86 5.71 11.97
C GLU A 177 8.23 6.79 10.96
N ARG A 178 7.87 8.03 11.27
CA ARG A 178 8.26 9.18 10.47
C ARG A 178 9.77 9.37 10.57
N ARG A 179 10.45 9.48 9.45
CA ARG A 179 11.89 9.78 9.45
C ARG A 179 12.10 11.19 10.00
N THR A 180 13.02 11.30 10.95
CA THR A 180 13.37 12.59 11.56
C THR A 180 14.09 13.51 10.58
N PRO A 181 13.95 14.84 10.71
CA PRO A 181 14.38 15.83 9.73
C PRO A 181 15.91 15.98 9.51
N SER A 182 16.76 15.18 10.11
CA SER A 182 18.22 15.24 9.86
C SER A 182 18.61 15.03 8.39
N SER A 183 17.65 14.60 7.57
CA SER A 183 17.81 14.46 6.12
C SER A 183 16.87 15.36 5.29
N GLY A 184 16.16 16.31 5.91
CA GLY A 184 15.38 17.33 5.19
C GLY A 184 14.05 16.90 4.61
N THR A 185 13.54 15.68 4.86
CA THR A 185 12.32 15.20 4.19
C THR A 185 11.25 14.75 5.17
N MET A 186 10.27 15.60 5.37
CA MET A 186 9.12 15.37 6.26
C MET A 186 8.14 14.29 5.78
N CYS A 187 8.26 13.82 4.54
CA CYS A 187 7.27 12.99 3.87
C CYS A 187 7.61 11.50 3.82
N SER A 188 8.71 11.06 4.40
CA SER A 188 9.09 9.64 4.36
C SER A 188 8.85 8.93 5.68
N MET A 189 8.42 7.67 5.56
CA MET A 189 8.16 6.77 6.66
C MET A 189 9.15 5.60 6.61
N SER A 190 9.51 5.05 7.76
CA SER A 190 10.30 3.82 7.84
C SER A 190 9.43 2.73 8.45
N PRO A 191 9.29 1.57 7.80
CA PRO A 191 8.54 0.46 8.39
C PRO A 191 9.24 -0.06 9.65
N SER A 192 8.46 -0.64 10.56
CA SER A 192 9.03 -1.32 11.72
C SER A 192 9.99 -2.43 11.30
N LEU A 193 11.27 -2.28 11.64
CA LEU A 193 12.33 -3.19 11.21
C LEU A 193 12.10 -4.64 11.68
N ILE A 194 11.50 -4.81 12.86
CA ILE A 194 11.20 -6.14 13.42
C ILE A 194 10.21 -6.87 12.52
N HIS A 195 9.10 -6.23 12.16
CA HIS A 195 8.07 -6.84 11.34
C HIS A 195 8.52 -6.99 9.89
N GLN A 196 9.27 -6.01 9.36
CA GLN A 196 9.87 -6.10 8.02
C GLN A 196 10.84 -7.28 7.90
N THR A 197 11.73 -7.46 8.87
CA THR A 197 12.65 -8.61 8.90
C THR A 197 11.87 -9.93 8.94
N ARG A 198 10.79 -10.01 9.70
CA ARG A 198 9.93 -11.20 9.75
C ARG A 198 9.28 -11.47 8.41
N SER A 199 8.75 -10.43 7.76
CA SER A 199 8.17 -10.54 6.42
C SER A 199 9.16 -11.14 5.43
N HIS A 200 10.38 -10.63 5.40
CA HIS A 200 11.44 -11.16 4.52
C HIS A 200 11.81 -12.62 4.83
N LEU A 201 11.82 -13.03 6.09
CA LEU A 201 12.10 -14.41 6.47
C LEU A 201 11.02 -15.38 5.98
N TYR A 202 9.75 -15.07 6.22
CA TYR A 202 8.63 -15.88 5.72
C TYR A 202 8.59 -15.90 4.18
N TYR A 203 8.78 -14.75 3.55
CA TYR A 203 8.83 -14.64 2.10
C TYR A 203 9.95 -15.49 1.49
N SER A 204 11.16 -15.40 2.04
CA SER A 204 12.30 -16.23 1.59
C SER A 204 12.04 -17.72 1.79
N SER A 205 11.43 -18.10 2.91
CA SER A 205 11.03 -19.49 3.17
C SER A 205 10.04 -20.00 2.12
N ALA A 206 9.01 -19.21 1.80
CA ALA A 206 8.03 -19.59 0.78
C ALA A 206 8.66 -19.71 -0.62
N ILE A 207 9.54 -18.79 -1.01
CA ILE A 207 10.27 -18.88 -2.30
C ILE A 207 11.15 -20.13 -2.34
N GLN A 208 11.90 -20.43 -1.28
CA GLN A 208 12.74 -21.63 -1.23
C GLN A 208 11.91 -22.91 -1.38
N LYS A 209 10.77 -23.00 -0.69
CA LYS A 209 9.85 -24.14 -0.83
C LYS A 209 9.29 -24.27 -2.25
N LEU A 210 8.93 -23.14 -2.89
CA LEU A 210 8.51 -23.14 -4.30
C LEU A 210 9.62 -23.61 -5.23
N ALA A 211 10.86 -23.16 -5.04
CA ALA A 211 11.98 -23.47 -5.91
C ALA A 211 12.35 -24.97 -5.94
N ILE A 212 12.05 -25.72 -4.86
CA ILE A 212 12.33 -27.16 -4.79
C ILE A 212 11.15 -28.04 -5.24
N MET A 213 9.97 -27.45 -5.56
CA MET A 213 8.82 -28.21 -6.05
C MET A 213 9.10 -28.84 -7.40
N GLN A 214 8.59 -30.05 -7.61
CA GLN A 214 8.68 -30.74 -8.90
C GLN A 214 7.54 -30.32 -9.83
N SER A 215 7.73 -30.44 -11.14
CA SER A 215 6.73 -30.05 -12.14
C SER A 215 5.36 -30.73 -11.95
N GLN A 216 5.33 -31.97 -11.47
CA GLN A 216 4.08 -32.67 -11.18
C GLN A 216 3.32 -32.06 -10.00
N ASP A 217 4.02 -31.54 -9.01
CA ASP A 217 3.41 -30.88 -7.84
C ASP A 217 2.84 -29.51 -8.22
N TYR A 218 3.47 -28.83 -9.18
CA TYR A 218 2.92 -27.58 -9.74
C TYR A 218 1.56 -27.80 -10.38
N GLN A 219 1.37 -28.87 -11.13
CA GLN A 219 0.08 -29.16 -11.77
C GLN A 219 -1.00 -29.52 -10.75
N ARG A 220 -0.65 -30.32 -9.72
CA ARG A 220 -1.59 -30.74 -8.69
C ARG A 220 -2.04 -29.59 -7.78
N ASN A 221 -1.16 -28.64 -7.52
CA ASN A 221 -1.38 -27.55 -6.58
C ASN A 221 -1.52 -26.18 -7.28
N SER A 222 -1.94 -26.16 -8.53
CA SER A 222 -1.95 -24.96 -9.36
C SER A 222 -2.72 -23.80 -8.74
N VAL A 223 -3.90 -24.04 -8.18
CA VAL A 223 -4.71 -23.01 -7.50
C VAL A 223 -3.99 -22.47 -6.26
N THR A 224 -3.36 -23.34 -5.46
CA THR A 224 -2.56 -22.91 -4.31
C THR A 224 -1.37 -22.06 -4.74
N ILE A 225 -0.67 -22.44 -5.80
CA ILE A 225 0.48 -21.69 -6.32
C ILE A 225 0.03 -20.35 -6.91
N LEU A 226 -1.07 -20.31 -7.66
CA LEU A 226 -1.67 -19.07 -8.12
C LEU A 226 -2.00 -18.15 -6.95
N THR A 227 -2.59 -18.70 -5.88
CA THR A 227 -2.89 -17.94 -4.66
C THR A 227 -1.63 -17.36 -4.03
N VAL A 228 -0.56 -18.14 -3.91
CA VAL A 228 0.74 -17.69 -3.39
C VAL A 228 1.33 -16.57 -4.25
N LEU A 229 1.30 -16.71 -5.59
CA LEU A 229 1.82 -15.68 -6.49
C LEU A 229 1.02 -14.37 -6.41
N VAL A 230 -0.31 -14.44 -6.24
CA VAL A 230 -1.13 -13.24 -6.02
C VAL A 230 -0.79 -12.58 -4.68
N LEU A 231 -0.61 -13.37 -3.60
CA LEU A 231 -0.17 -12.85 -2.31
C LEU A 231 1.21 -12.22 -2.39
N PHE A 232 2.14 -12.81 -3.13
CA PHE A 232 3.45 -12.23 -3.37
C PHE A 232 3.37 -10.92 -4.16
N ALA A 233 2.47 -10.81 -5.14
CA ALA A 233 2.23 -9.56 -5.83
C ALA A 233 1.75 -8.45 -4.88
N HIS A 234 0.84 -8.77 -3.96
CA HIS A 234 0.42 -7.84 -2.89
C HIS A 234 1.58 -7.49 -1.96
N LEU A 235 2.40 -8.46 -1.59
CA LEU A 235 3.56 -8.25 -0.72
C LEU A 235 4.61 -7.34 -1.37
N GLU A 236 4.96 -7.59 -2.63
CA GLU A 236 5.95 -6.79 -3.36
C GLU A 236 5.46 -5.36 -3.61
N GLN A 237 4.16 -5.20 -3.91
CA GLN A 237 3.56 -3.87 -3.99
C GLN A 237 3.65 -3.16 -2.63
N ALA A 238 3.32 -3.85 -1.54
CA ALA A 238 3.39 -3.31 -0.20
C ALA A 238 4.83 -2.95 0.22
N MET A 239 5.82 -3.70 -0.22
CA MET A 239 7.25 -3.40 0.00
C MET A 239 7.80 -2.34 -0.97
N GLY A 240 7.05 -1.95 -1.99
CA GLY A 240 7.52 -1.05 -3.05
C GLY A 240 8.56 -1.68 -3.98
N ASN A 241 8.64 -2.99 -4.05
CA ASN A 241 9.55 -3.71 -4.92
C ASN A 241 8.88 -4.09 -6.25
N PHE A 242 8.88 -3.16 -7.19
CA PHE A 242 8.22 -3.41 -8.49
C PHE A 242 8.95 -4.40 -9.38
N GLN A 243 10.25 -4.58 -9.23
CA GLN A 243 10.97 -5.62 -9.96
C GLN A 243 10.50 -7.01 -9.51
N GLY A 244 10.39 -7.25 -8.22
CA GLY A 244 9.80 -8.46 -7.64
C GLY A 244 8.36 -8.65 -8.11
N PHE A 245 7.55 -7.58 -8.04
CA PHE A 245 6.17 -7.59 -8.52
C PHE A 245 6.06 -8.06 -9.98
N TYR A 246 6.83 -7.48 -10.90
CA TYR A 246 6.80 -7.90 -12.31
C TYR A 246 7.34 -9.31 -12.54
N THR A 247 8.22 -9.80 -11.67
CA THR A 247 8.67 -11.19 -11.70
C THR A 247 7.52 -12.15 -11.37
N HIS A 248 6.72 -11.85 -10.34
CA HIS A 248 5.54 -12.65 -10.00
C HIS A 248 4.43 -12.53 -11.06
N VAL A 249 4.23 -11.33 -11.63
CA VAL A 249 3.31 -11.14 -12.76
C VAL A 249 3.69 -12.04 -13.94
N ARG A 250 4.98 -12.13 -14.27
CA ARG A 250 5.46 -13.00 -15.35
C ARG A 250 5.27 -14.48 -15.01
N GLY A 251 5.54 -14.88 -13.77
CA GLY A 251 5.27 -16.24 -13.27
C GLY A 251 3.79 -16.62 -13.37
N MET A 252 2.89 -15.70 -13.00
CA MET A 252 1.45 -15.87 -13.17
C MET A 252 1.04 -16.08 -14.62
N MET A 253 1.55 -15.24 -15.54
CA MET A 253 1.24 -15.36 -16.98
C MET A 253 1.62 -16.73 -17.52
N ASN A 254 2.85 -17.19 -17.25
CA ASN A 254 3.31 -18.50 -17.67
C ASN A 254 2.42 -19.63 -17.11
N LEU A 255 1.98 -19.51 -15.85
CA LEU A 255 1.13 -20.54 -15.24
C LEU A 255 -0.27 -20.57 -15.86
N LEU A 256 -0.83 -19.40 -16.20
CA LEU A 256 -2.14 -19.27 -16.84
C LEU A 256 -2.14 -19.77 -18.30
N GLU A 257 -1.03 -19.63 -19.03
CA GLU A 257 -0.88 -20.20 -20.38
C GLU A 257 -0.95 -21.74 -20.40
N TRP A 258 -0.59 -22.39 -19.29
CA TRP A 258 -0.71 -23.86 -19.13
C TRP A 258 -2.13 -24.31 -18.72
N HIS A 259 -2.98 -23.38 -18.29
CA HIS A 259 -4.36 -23.63 -17.90
C HIS A 259 -5.31 -23.09 -19.00
N GLU A 260 -5.49 -23.82 -20.08
CA GLU A 260 -6.41 -23.44 -21.19
C GLU A 260 -7.89 -23.33 -20.74
N ASP A 261 -8.25 -23.91 -19.59
CA ASP A 261 -9.61 -23.92 -19.06
C ASP A 261 -9.73 -23.19 -17.70
N VAL A 262 -9.61 -21.84 -17.72
CA VAL A 262 -9.98 -21.00 -16.55
C VAL A 262 -11.50 -20.93 -16.42
N LYS A 263 -12.15 -22.07 -16.17
CA LYS A 263 -13.63 -22.12 -16.05
C LYS A 263 -14.12 -22.21 -14.60
N ASP A 264 -13.24 -22.54 -13.66
CA ASP A 264 -13.66 -22.64 -12.27
C ASP A 264 -13.75 -21.25 -11.61
N ALA A 265 -14.72 -21.09 -10.70
CA ALA A 265 -15.00 -19.82 -10.04
C ALA A 265 -13.85 -19.34 -9.14
N ALA A 266 -13.06 -20.26 -8.57
CA ALA A 266 -11.94 -19.91 -7.70
C ALA A 266 -10.80 -19.30 -8.51
N THR A 267 -10.41 -19.92 -9.63
CA THR A 267 -9.39 -19.39 -10.54
C THR A 267 -9.82 -18.03 -11.13
N LYS A 268 -11.10 -17.88 -11.51
CA LYS A 268 -11.64 -16.59 -11.99
C LYS A 268 -11.54 -15.50 -10.91
N SER A 269 -11.83 -15.83 -9.66
CA SER A 269 -11.74 -14.90 -8.52
C SER A 269 -10.28 -14.53 -8.21
N LEU A 270 -9.34 -15.48 -8.27
CA LEU A 270 -7.91 -15.21 -8.13
C LEU A 270 -7.41 -14.31 -9.26
N LEU A 271 -7.87 -14.56 -10.49
CA LEU A 271 -7.55 -13.73 -11.64
C LEU A 271 -8.08 -12.30 -11.48
N ALA A 272 -9.29 -12.14 -10.94
CA ALA A 272 -9.84 -10.81 -10.62
C ALA A 272 -8.99 -10.08 -9.57
N SER A 273 -8.59 -10.75 -8.50
CA SER A 273 -7.68 -10.20 -7.47
C SER A 273 -6.32 -9.81 -8.06
N TRP A 274 -5.76 -10.67 -8.92
CA TRP A 274 -4.50 -10.38 -9.61
C TRP A 274 -4.60 -9.17 -10.55
N MET A 275 -5.70 -9.06 -11.31
CA MET A 275 -5.92 -7.88 -12.15
C MET A 275 -6.08 -6.61 -11.30
N GLN A 276 -6.78 -6.68 -10.18
CA GLN A 276 -6.94 -5.55 -9.27
C GLN A 276 -5.58 -5.02 -8.82
N ILE A 277 -4.66 -5.88 -8.32
CA ILE A 277 -3.34 -5.42 -7.87
C ILE A 277 -2.48 -4.87 -9.01
N ARG A 278 -2.61 -5.38 -10.24
CA ARG A 278 -1.95 -4.80 -11.41
C ARG A 278 -2.41 -3.37 -11.68
N TYR A 279 -3.70 -3.08 -11.56
CA TYR A 279 -4.23 -1.72 -11.71
C TYR A 279 -3.79 -0.80 -10.56
N VAL A 280 -3.71 -1.30 -9.33
CA VAL A 280 -3.17 -0.54 -8.19
C VAL A 280 -1.72 -0.10 -8.46
N VAL A 281 -0.87 -1.00 -8.90
CA VAL A 281 0.53 -0.71 -9.24
C VAL A 281 0.62 0.25 -10.44
N TRP A 282 -0.20 0.01 -11.47
CA TRP A 282 -0.26 0.88 -12.64
C TRP A 282 -0.64 2.32 -12.25
N TRP A 283 -1.68 2.46 -11.40
CA TRP A 283 -2.16 3.76 -10.93
C TRP A 283 -1.11 4.51 -10.12
N ALA A 284 -0.43 3.83 -9.20
CA ALA A 284 0.68 4.42 -8.46
C ALA A 284 1.77 4.94 -9.41
N ARG A 285 2.13 4.19 -10.44
CA ARG A 285 3.11 4.61 -11.44
C ARG A 285 2.65 5.78 -12.31
N ALA A 286 1.37 5.88 -12.59
CA ALA A 286 0.83 6.96 -13.40
C ALA A 286 1.01 8.34 -12.74
N TYR A 287 1.03 8.42 -11.40
CA TYR A 287 1.12 9.68 -10.68
C TYR A 287 2.52 10.06 -10.25
N PHE A 288 3.44 9.12 -10.27
CA PHE A 288 4.71 9.34 -9.59
C PHE A 288 5.93 8.76 -10.31
N SER A 289 5.87 8.57 -11.57
CA SER A 289 7.02 8.27 -12.40
C SER A 289 7.51 9.53 -13.12
N SER A 290 8.64 9.42 -13.80
CA SER A 290 9.14 10.48 -14.68
C SER A 290 8.21 10.70 -15.87
N LEU A 291 8.32 11.87 -16.49
CA LEU A 291 7.56 12.23 -17.69
C LEU A 291 7.65 11.15 -18.77
N GLU A 292 8.84 10.60 -18.99
CA GLU A 292 9.10 9.56 -20.00
C GLU A 292 8.30 8.27 -19.70
N VAL A 293 8.31 7.80 -18.46
CA VAL A 293 7.54 6.61 -18.05
C VAL A 293 6.04 6.88 -18.16
N CYS A 294 5.58 8.03 -17.72
CA CYS A 294 4.17 8.40 -17.76
C CYS A 294 3.60 8.47 -19.19
N GLN A 295 4.42 8.86 -20.17
CA GLN A 295 4.03 8.88 -21.58
C GLN A 295 3.89 7.49 -22.20
N HIS A 296 4.57 6.49 -21.64
CA HIS A 296 4.61 5.13 -22.17
C HIS A 296 3.93 4.11 -21.24
N LEU A 297 2.97 4.57 -20.44
CA LEU A 297 2.19 3.66 -19.58
C LEU A 297 1.50 2.59 -20.42
N PRO A 298 1.69 1.30 -20.07
CA PRO A 298 1.15 0.21 -20.87
C PRO A 298 -0.37 0.10 -20.70
N LEU A 299 -1.07 -0.24 -21.77
CA LEU A 299 -2.41 -0.78 -21.70
C LEU A 299 -2.36 -2.12 -20.96
N ILE A 300 -3.27 -2.32 -20.01
CA ILE A 300 -3.46 -3.59 -19.31
C ILE A 300 -4.77 -4.22 -19.80
N PRO A 301 -4.73 -5.16 -20.76
CA PRO A 301 -5.94 -5.79 -21.26
C PRO A 301 -6.54 -6.73 -20.21
N LEU A 302 -7.87 -6.82 -20.19
CA LEU A 302 -8.57 -7.83 -19.41
C LEU A 302 -8.41 -9.21 -20.06
N PRO A 303 -8.18 -10.26 -19.26
CA PRO A 303 -8.25 -11.64 -19.73
C PRO A 303 -9.64 -11.98 -20.26
N ALA A 304 -9.71 -12.88 -21.24
CA ALA A 304 -10.97 -13.27 -21.91
C ALA A 304 -12.05 -13.73 -20.91
N SER A 305 -11.65 -14.46 -19.85
CA SER A 305 -12.56 -14.94 -18.80
C SER A 305 -13.20 -13.84 -17.94
N LEU A 306 -12.66 -12.62 -17.96
CA LEU A 306 -13.20 -11.44 -17.26
C LEU A 306 -13.90 -10.44 -18.21
N LEU A 307 -13.98 -10.74 -19.51
CA LEU A 307 -14.71 -9.91 -20.48
C LEU A 307 -16.23 -10.14 -20.42
N ASP A 308 -16.66 -11.30 -19.96
CA ASP A 308 -18.08 -11.65 -19.78
C ASP A 308 -18.81 -10.69 -18.84
N VAL A 309 -20.12 -10.83 -18.78
CA VAL A 309 -20.96 -10.07 -17.83
C VAL A 309 -20.52 -10.37 -16.40
N PRO A 310 -20.07 -9.36 -15.65
CA PRO A 310 -19.55 -9.58 -14.31
C PRO A 310 -20.66 -9.99 -13.34
N GLN A 311 -20.43 -11.08 -12.61
CA GLN A 311 -21.41 -11.65 -11.67
C GLN A 311 -21.19 -11.13 -10.25
N THR A 312 -19.95 -10.83 -9.89
CA THR A 312 -19.57 -10.39 -8.54
C THR A 312 -19.18 -8.92 -8.50
N LEU A 313 -19.25 -8.32 -7.31
CA LEU A 313 -18.79 -6.95 -7.05
C LEU A 313 -17.32 -6.77 -7.46
N HIS A 314 -16.47 -7.77 -7.20
CA HIS A 314 -15.04 -7.71 -7.53
C HIS A 314 -14.76 -7.85 -9.03
N GLU A 315 -15.54 -8.62 -9.77
CA GLU A 315 -15.46 -8.65 -11.24
C GLU A 315 -15.87 -7.28 -11.83
N ARG A 316 -16.93 -6.65 -11.28
CA ARG A 316 -17.34 -5.28 -11.67
C ARG A 316 -16.26 -4.26 -11.32
N ARG A 317 -15.59 -4.43 -10.16
CA ARG A 317 -14.42 -3.61 -9.76
C ARG A 317 -13.30 -3.66 -10.79
N VAL A 318 -12.89 -4.84 -11.17
CA VAL A 318 -11.81 -5.02 -12.16
C VAL A 318 -12.19 -4.41 -13.52
N LYS A 319 -13.44 -4.54 -13.92
CA LYS A 319 -13.93 -3.97 -15.18
C LYS A 319 -13.91 -2.44 -15.16
N VAL A 320 -14.40 -1.80 -14.11
CA VAL A 320 -14.35 -0.33 -13.99
C VAL A 320 -12.92 0.19 -13.83
N LEU A 321 -12.04 -0.53 -13.11
CA LEU A 321 -10.62 -0.18 -13.02
C LEU A 321 -9.93 -0.23 -14.37
N SER A 322 -10.27 -1.21 -15.22
CA SER A 322 -9.74 -1.29 -16.59
C SER A 322 -10.12 -0.04 -17.40
N ILE A 323 -11.40 0.35 -17.36
CA ILE A 323 -11.89 1.54 -18.07
C ILE A 323 -11.28 2.82 -17.49
N MET A 324 -11.20 2.94 -16.18
CA MET A 324 -10.62 4.11 -15.50
C MET A 324 -9.13 4.28 -15.84
N CYS A 325 -8.34 3.21 -15.77
CA CYS A 325 -6.91 3.27 -16.10
C CYS A 325 -6.68 3.60 -17.57
N GLU A 326 -7.49 3.04 -18.48
CA GLU A 326 -7.37 3.37 -19.90
C GLU A 326 -7.80 4.81 -20.20
N SER A 327 -8.91 5.27 -19.62
CA SER A 327 -9.34 6.67 -19.74
C SER A 327 -8.27 7.64 -19.20
N HIS A 328 -7.64 7.30 -18.07
CA HIS A 328 -6.51 8.07 -17.54
C HIS A 328 -5.33 8.06 -18.51
N ARG A 329 -4.94 6.89 -19.01
CA ARG A 329 -3.81 6.75 -19.94
C ARG A 329 -3.98 7.65 -21.17
N LEU A 330 -5.16 7.62 -21.77
CA LEU A 330 -5.49 8.40 -22.97
C LEU A 330 -5.47 9.91 -22.69
N ASN A 331 -6.17 10.34 -21.62
CA ASN A 331 -6.23 11.73 -21.22
C ASN A 331 -4.84 12.27 -20.84
N PHE A 332 -4.10 11.50 -20.03
CA PHE A 332 -2.79 11.88 -19.53
C PHE A 332 -1.74 11.92 -20.64
N SER A 333 -1.78 10.96 -21.57
CA SER A 333 -0.92 10.94 -22.76
C SER A 333 -1.15 12.19 -23.62
N ALA A 334 -2.41 12.55 -23.88
CA ALA A 334 -2.74 13.76 -24.61
C ALA A 334 -2.24 15.02 -23.88
N ALA A 335 -2.45 15.12 -22.58
CA ALA A 335 -1.97 16.26 -21.78
C ALA A 335 -0.44 16.38 -21.78
N LEU A 336 0.28 15.28 -21.55
CA LEU A 336 1.74 15.28 -21.47
C LEU A 336 2.42 15.54 -22.80
N GLN A 337 1.76 15.25 -23.93
CA GLN A 337 2.26 15.56 -25.24
C GLN A 337 2.50 17.07 -25.41
N GLN A 338 1.64 17.94 -24.87
CA GLN A 338 1.82 19.40 -24.90
C GLN A 338 3.11 19.83 -24.18
N PHE A 339 3.40 19.24 -23.02
CA PHE A 339 4.60 19.59 -22.25
C PHE A 339 5.89 19.03 -22.87
N ARG A 340 5.80 17.98 -23.69
CA ARG A 340 6.93 17.46 -24.48
C ARG A 340 7.31 18.43 -25.60
N LYS A 341 6.34 18.95 -26.34
CA LYS A 341 6.56 19.95 -27.38
C LYS A 341 7.24 21.20 -26.82
N TYR A 342 6.84 21.65 -25.62
CA TYR A 342 7.44 22.79 -24.95
C TYR A 342 8.95 22.61 -24.67
N ARG A 343 9.43 21.35 -24.59
CA ARG A 343 10.85 21.01 -24.34
C ARG A 343 11.68 20.78 -25.61
N SER A 344 11.06 20.44 -26.72
CA SER A 344 11.77 20.13 -27.98
C SER A 344 11.05 20.75 -29.17
N ASP A 345 11.78 21.56 -29.95
CA ASP A 345 11.27 22.19 -31.16
C ASP A 345 11.05 21.19 -32.34
N ASP A 346 11.37 19.91 -32.15
CA ASP A 346 11.41 18.88 -33.21
C ASP A 346 10.06 18.19 -33.50
N VAL A 347 8.97 18.53 -32.82
CA VAL A 347 7.65 17.89 -33.03
C VAL A 347 6.81 18.74 -33.96
N SER A 348 6.36 18.16 -35.10
CA SER A 348 5.51 18.87 -36.06
C SER A 348 4.10 19.13 -35.49
N ASP A 349 3.48 20.25 -35.88
CA ASP A 349 2.11 20.61 -35.43
C ASP A 349 1.07 19.57 -35.91
N SER A 350 1.30 18.90 -37.05
CA SER A 350 0.39 17.87 -37.59
C SER A 350 0.34 16.60 -36.74
N ASP A 351 1.48 16.13 -36.21
CA ASP A 351 1.54 14.93 -35.35
C ASP A 351 0.80 15.13 -34.03
N PHE A 352 0.51 16.38 -33.73
CA PHE A 352 -0.11 16.85 -32.52
C PHE A 352 -1.63 16.77 -32.57
N ASP A 353 -2.23 17.34 -33.61
CA ASP A 353 -3.67 17.33 -33.84
C ASP A 353 -4.17 15.90 -34.05
N ASP A 354 -3.35 15.07 -34.69
CA ASP A 354 -3.63 13.65 -34.89
C ASP A 354 -3.66 12.87 -33.57
N CYS A 355 -2.73 13.14 -32.63
CA CYS A 355 -2.70 12.49 -31.32
C CYS A 355 -3.90 12.88 -30.46
N TYR A 356 -4.27 14.17 -30.45
CA TYR A 356 -5.45 14.66 -29.72
C TYR A 356 -6.74 14.04 -30.26
N ALA A 357 -6.96 14.07 -31.57
CA ALA A 357 -8.13 13.48 -32.22
C ALA A 357 -8.22 11.98 -31.99
N TYR A 358 -7.09 11.29 -32.03
CA TYR A 358 -7.01 9.85 -31.72
C TYR A 358 -7.38 9.57 -30.27
N CYS A 359 -6.77 10.24 -29.30
CA CYS A 359 -7.06 10.06 -27.88
C CYS A 359 -8.53 10.38 -27.55
N THR A 360 -9.08 11.46 -28.09
CA THR A 360 -10.50 11.83 -27.87
C THR A 360 -11.46 10.80 -28.44
N THR A 361 -11.17 10.27 -29.62
CA THR A 361 -11.96 9.18 -30.22
C THR A 361 -11.99 7.93 -29.33
N LEU A 362 -10.84 7.52 -28.80
CA LEU A 362 -10.75 6.38 -27.89
C LEU A 362 -11.43 6.67 -26.54
N LEU A 363 -11.35 7.89 -26.02
CA LEU A 363 -12.06 8.29 -24.80
C LEU A 363 -13.58 8.14 -24.95
N HIS A 364 -14.14 8.46 -26.12
CA HIS A 364 -15.57 8.22 -26.41
C HIS A 364 -15.92 6.71 -26.41
N GLN A 365 -15.01 5.86 -26.90
CA GLN A 365 -15.21 4.40 -26.83
C GLN A 365 -15.18 3.90 -25.38
N GLU A 366 -14.28 4.41 -24.55
CA GLU A 366 -14.24 4.08 -23.12
C GLU A 366 -15.48 4.61 -22.39
N ALA A 367 -16.03 5.77 -22.78
CA ALA A 367 -17.28 6.30 -22.24
C ALA A 367 -18.47 5.35 -22.49
N ALA A 368 -18.58 4.80 -23.70
CA ALA A 368 -19.62 3.83 -24.01
C ALA A 368 -19.50 2.53 -23.18
N LYS A 369 -18.26 2.07 -22.91
CA LYS A 369 -18.03 0.93 -22.00
C LYS A 369 -18.46 1.24 -20.56
N LEU A 370 -18.22 2.47 -20.13
CA LEU A 370 -18.57 2.94 -18.78
C LEU A 370 -20.07 3.10 -18.61
N ASP A 371 -20.79 3.58 -19.65
CA ASP A 371 -22.25 3.62 -19.70
C ASP A 371 -22.86 2.22 -19.56
N ALA A 372 -22.32 1.25 -20.31
CA ALA A 372 -22.74 -0.13 -20.21
C ALA A 372 -22.46 -0.72 -18.80
N TRP A 373 -21.37 -0.33 -18.16
CA TRP A 373 -21.02 -0.80 -16.82
C TRP A 373 -22.02 -0.30 -15.76
N VAL A 374 -22.34 1.00 -15.77
CA VAL A 374 -23.24 1.58 -14.76
C VAL A 374 -24.67 1.07 -14.87
N LEU A 375 -25.13 0.79 -16.10
CA LEU A 375 -26.46 0.20 -16.35
C LEU A 375 -26.58 -1.26 -15.84
N GLN A 376 -25.45 -1.95 -15.66
CA GLN A 376 -25.40 -3.33 -15.16
C GLN A 376 -25.25 -3.41 -13.63
N LEU A 377 -25.18 -2.27 -12.92
CA LEU A 377 -25.05 -2.29 -11.47
C LEU A 377 -26.33 -2.81 -10.80
N PRO A 378 -26.22 -3.80 -9.91
CA PRO A 378 -27.35 -4.23 -9.10
C PRO A 378 -27.77 -3.11 -8.13
N PRO A 379 -29.03 -3.09 -7.67
CA PRO A 379 -29.51 -2.05 -6.74
C PRO A 379 -28.68 -1.89 -5.47
N SER A 380 -28.04 -2.98 -5.00
CA SER A 380 -27.15 -2.96 -3.83
C SER A 380 -25.83 -2.21 -4.04
N GLU A 381 -25.45 -1.91 -5.28
CA GLU A 381 -24.22 -1.20 -5.62
C GLU A 381 -24.47 0.18 -6.23
N GLN A 382 -25.73 0.53 -6.45
CA GLN A 382 -26.13 1.84 -6.96
C GLN A 382 -26.06 2.90 -5.85
N PRO A 383 -25.72 4.17 -6.20
CA PRO A 383 -25.80 5.28 -5.27
C PRO A 383 -27.25 5.59 -4.88
N ILE A 384 -27.45 5.94 -3.63
CA ILE A 384 -28.71 6.40 -3.07
C ILE A 384 -28.59 7.92 -2.88
N TYR A 385 -29.47 8.68 -3.54
CA TYR A 385 -29.50 10.14 -3.45
C TYR A 385 -30.59 10.56 -2.47
N GLU A 386 -30.20 11.29 -1.42
CA GLU A 386 -31.12 11.86 -0.44
C GLU A 386 -31.08 13.39 -0.54
N LEU A 387 -32.23 14.02 -0.69
CA LEU A 387 -32.37 15.47 -0.61
C LEU A 387 -32.42 15.87 0.87
N ASN A 388 -31.47 16.70 1.28
CA ASN A 388 -31.50 17.28 2.62
C ASN A 388 -32.34 18.56 2.63
N ASP A 389 -32.83 18.95 3.82
CA ASP A 389 -33.62 20.20 4.05
C ASP A 389 -32.88 21.48 3.61
N THR A 390 -31.56 21.38 3.33
CA THR A 390 -30.69 22.46 2.89
C THR A 390 -30.45 22.54 1.38
N ASP A 391 -31.29 21.90 0.55
CA ASP A 391 -31.13 21.81 -0.91
C ASP A 391 -29.84 21.12 -1.37
N SER A 392 -29.10 20.47 -0.48
CA SER A 392 -27.91 19.70 -0.83
C SER A 392 -28.26 18.20 -0.98
N THR A 393 -27.86 17.62 -2.11
CA THR A 393 -28.02 16.19 -2.35
C THR A 393 -26.88 15.42 -1.69
N THR A 394 -27.19 14.61 -0.69
CA THR A 394 -26.23 13.65 -0.13
C THR A 394 -26.25 12.35 -0.91
N ILE A 395 -25.06 11.74 -1.03
CA ILE A 395 -24.87 10.46 -1.71
C ILE A 395 -24.56 9.39 -0.67
N ARG A 396 -25.24 8.25 -0.74
CA ARG A 396 -25.04 7.12 0.17
C ARG A 396 -24.91 5.81 -0.60
N PHE A 397 -24.32 4.81 0.05
CA PHE A 397 -24.16 3.46 -0.50
C PHE A 397 -24.51 2.41 0.55
N GLN A 398 -24.85 1.21 0.10
CA GLN A 398 -25.11 0.09 1.02
C GLN A 398 -23.82 -0.53 1.60
N SER A 399 -22.66 -0.32 0.95
CA SER A 399 -21.38 -0.82 1.41
C SER A 399 -20.23 0.08 0.98
N HIS A 400 -19.12 0.03 1.74
CA HIS A 400 -17.88 0.71 1.39
C HIS A 400 -17.35 0.28 0.01
N ASP A 401 -17.43 -1.01 -0.30
CA ASP A 401 -16.97 -1.54 -1.59
C ASP A 401 -17.79 -1.04 -2.77
N ALA A 402 -19.11 -0.86 -2.59
CA ALA A 402 -19.97 -0.25 -3.61
C ALA A 402 -19.60 1.23 -3.82
N ALA A 403 -19.38 1.98 -2.75
CA ALA A 403 -18.94 3.38 -2.82
C ALA A 403 -17.60 3.50 -3.55
N LEU A 404 -16.64 2.64 -3.24
CA LEU A 404 -15.33 2.65 -3.88
C LEU A 404 -15.40 2.30 -5.38
N ASN A 405 -16.22 1.31 -5.76
CA ASN A 405 -16.43 0.97 -7.17
C ASN A 405 -17.10 2.13 -7.93
N TYR A 406 -18.04 2.82 -7.29
CA TYR A 406 -18.69 3.98 -7.88
C TYR A 406 -17.73 5.20 -7.95
N ALA A 407 -16.80 5.34 -6.99
CA ALA A 407 -15.75 6.33 -7.06
C ALA A 407 -14.81 6.11 -8.27
N TYR A 408 -14.48 4.86 -8.59
CA TYR A 408 -13.75 4.53 -9.83
C TYR A 408 -14.52 4.93 -11.09
N TYR A 409 -15.83 4.69 -11.10
CA TYR A 409 -16.69 5.18 -12.19
C TYR A 409 -16.64 6.70 -12.32
N VAL A 410 -16.77 7.43 -11.22
CA VAL A 410 -16.76 8.90 -11.21
C VAL A 410 -15.41 9.45 -11.71
N VAL A 411 -14.30 8.86 -11.25
CA VAL A 411 -12.96 9.25 -11.73
C VAL A 411 -12.79 8.94 -13.22
N ALA A 412 -13.27 7.79 -13.69
CA ALA A 412 -13.24 7.48 -15.12
C ALA A 412 -14.02 8.52 -15.94
N ARG A 413 -15.20 8.98 -15.46
CA ARG A 413 -15.95 10.09 -16.08
C ARG A 413 -15.14 11.38 -16.14
N ALA A 414 -14.53 11.78 -15.01
CA ALA A 414 -13.68 12.97 -14.99
C ALA A 414 -12.50 12.86 -15.98
N MET A 415 -11.93 11.66 -16.17
CA MET A 415 -10.86 11.43 -17.15
C MET A 415 -11.36 11.43 -18.61
N GLN A 416 -12.63 11.15 -18.86
CA GLN A 416 -13.23 11.18 -20.17
C GLN A 416 -13.66 12.59 -20.62
N CYS A 417 -13.81 13.53 -19.68
CA CYS A 417 -14.05 14.91 -19.99
C CYS A 417 -12.85 15.51 -20.74
N THR A 418 -13.12 16.23 -21.82
CA THR A 418 -12.08 16.81 -22.69
C THR A 418 -11.90 18.32 -22.52
N GLY A 419 -12.63 18.95 -21.58
CA GLY A 419 -12.57 20.40 -21.34
C GLY A 419 -11.16 20.87 -20.98
N VAL A 420 -10.52 20.20 -20.03
CA VAL A 420 -9.14 20.47 -19.62
C VAL A 420 -8.14 20.26 -20.76
N LEU A 421 -8.33 19.22 -21.58
CA LEU A 421 -7.48 18.99 -22.76
C LEU A 421 -7.64 20.13 -23.78
N ARG A 422 -8.88 20.58 -24.04
CA ARG A 422 -9.12 21.74 -24.90
C ARG A 422 -8.38 22.98 -24.44
N LEU A 423 -8.42 23.27 -23.14
CA LEU A 423 -7.67 24.41 -22.58
C LEU A 423 -6.15 24.30 -22.80
N LEU A 424 -5.60 23.11 -22.83
CA LEU A 424 -4.18 22.90 -23.13
C LEU A 424 -3.86 23.11 -24.62
N TYR A 425 -4.78 22.75 -25.52
CA TYR A 425 -4.58 22.79 -26.97
C TYR A 425 -4.98 24.12 -27.60
N ASP A 426 -6.05 24.79 -27.11
CA ASP A 426 -6.52 26.05 -27.65
C ASP A 426 -5.68 27.23 -27.14
N ARG A 427 -5.09 27.98 -28.07
CA ARG A 427 -4.39 29.24 -27.81
C ARG A 427 -5.33 30.45 -27.76
N GLU A 428 -6.54 30.36 -28.33
CA GLU A 428 -7.44 31.49 -28.54
C GLU A 428 -8.72 31.45 -27.70
N SER A 429 -9.12 30.34 -27.13
CA SER A 429 -10.43 30.19 -26.47
C SER A 429 -10.40 30.38 -24.96
N ALA A 430 -9.67 31.39 -24.47
CA ALA A 430 -9.94 31.96 -23.15
C ALA A 430 -11.18 32.88 -23.22
N LEU A 431 -12.32 32.37 -23.69
CA LEU A 431 -13.59 33.09 -23.52
C LEU A 431 -14.03 32.88 -22.07
N PRO A 432 -14.00 33.93 -21.22
CA PRO A 432 -14.56 33.85 -19.88
C PRO A 432 -16.07 33.62 -20.02
N GLY A 433 -16.54 32.46 -19.62
CA GLY A 433 -17.97 32.15 -19.54
C GLY A 433 -18.45 30.85 -20.15
N ARG A 434 -17.60 30.00 -20.68
CA ARG A 434 -18.00 28.62 -21.00
C ARG A 434 -17.61 27.68 -19.83
N GLU A 435 -18.65 27.42 -19.09
CA GLU A 435 -18.68 26.58 -17.90
C GLU A 435 -17.98 25.24 -18.14
N CYS A 436 -16.84 25.05 -17.49
CA CYS A 436 -16.21 23.74 -17.28
C CYS A 436 -17.00 23.00 -16.18
N ASN A 437 -18.33 22.84 -16.37
CA ASN A 437 -19.20 22.37 -15.31
C ASN A 437 -19.19 20.85 -15.16
N GLU A 438 -18.77 20.12 -16.19
CA GLU A 438 -18.87 18.67 -16.17
C GLU A 438 -17.75 18.02 -15.35
N GLU A 439 -16.49 18.44 -15.54
CA GLU A 439 -15.34 17.96 -14.77
C GLU A 439 -15.52 18.31 -13.29
N GLU A 440 -15.93 19.54 -12.99
CA GLU A 440 -16.16 19.98 -11.62
C GLU A 440 -17.26 19.17 -10.96
N TYR A 441 -18.38 18.91 -11.65
CA TYR A 441 -19.46 18.06 -11.16
C TYR A 441 -18.97 16.65 -10.77
N TRP A 442 -18.16 16.01 -11.61
CA TRP A 442 -17.66 14.67 -11.31
C TRP A 442 -16.69 14.68 -10.13
N VAL A 443 -15.80 15.69 -10.05
CA VAL A 443 -14.85 15.79 -8.93
C VAL A 443 -15.55 16.13 -7.62
N GLN A 444 -16.55 17.02 -7.62
CA GLN A 444 -17.40 17.27 -6.46
C GLN A 444 -18.15 16.00 -6.01
N THR A 445 -18.64 15.21 -6.97
CA THR A 445 -19.29 13.93 -6.68
C THR A 445 -18.31 12.97 -6.01
N LEU A 446 -17.05 12.91 -6.47
CA LEU A 446 -15.99 12.13 -5.82
C LEU A 446 -15.72 12.58 -4.37
N VAL A 447 -15.65 13.89 -4.15
CA VAL A 447 -15.46 14.45 -2.79
C VAL A 447 -16.62 14.05 -1.87
N ARG A 448 -17.87 14.12 -2.35
CA ARG A 448 -19.05 13.70 -1.56
C ARG A 448 -19.01 12.21 -1.22
N ILE A 449 -18.56 11.34 -2.15
CA ILE A 449 -18.39 9.90 -1.88
C ILE A 449 -17.32 9.68 -0.81
N ALA A 450 -16.18 10.37 -0.92
CA ALA A 450 -15.10 10.27 0.06
C ALA A 450 -15.53 10.78 1.45
N GLN A 451 -16.32 11.87 1.52
CA GLN A 451 -16.89 12.40 2.76
C GLN A 451 -17.95 11.49 3.38
N TRP A 452 -18.71 10.77 2.56
CA TRP A 452 -19.68 9.78 3.06
C TRP A 452 -18.99 8.57 3.68
N SER A 453 -17.85 8.15 3.14
CA SER A 453 -17.12 7.00 3.63
C SER A 453 -16.50 7.27 4.99
N ASP A 454 -16.68 6.34 5.95
CA ASP A 454 -15.97 6.40 7.21
C ASP A 454 -14.47 6.29 7.00
N MET A 455 -13.70 7.26 7.50
CA MET A 455 -12.26 7.36 7.27
C MET A 455 -11.49 6.18 7.85
N GLN A 456 -11.90 5.66 9.02
CA GLN A 456 -11.27 4.52 9.64
C GLN A 456 -11.49 3.25 8.82
N THR A 457 -12.69 3.09 8.28
CA THR A 457 -13.02 2.02 7.33
C THR A 457 -12.20 2.17 6.04
N SER A 458 -12.03 3.39 5.55
CA SER A 458 -11.24 3.67 4.35
C SER A 458 -9.76 3.27 4.54
N ILE A 459 -9.14 3.68 5.66
CA ILE A 459 -7.75 3.31 5.99
C ILE A 459 -7.57 1.78 6.02
N THR A 460 -8.51 1.06 6.63
CA THR A 460 -8.37 -0.38 6.83
C THR A 460 -8.73 -1.19 5.59
N LYS A 461 -9.86 -0.91 4.94
CA LYS A 461 -10.35 -1.69 3.79
C LYS A 461 -9.63 -1.35 2.48
N ASN A 462 -9.08 -0.14 2.35
CA ASN A 462 -8.41 0.26 1.12
C ASN A 462 -6.93 -0.14 1.05
N SER A 463 -6.37 -0.83 2.05
CA SER A 463 -4.95 -1.18 2.14
C SER A 463 -4.37 -1.85 0.88
N TYR A 464 -5.20 -2.55 0.11
CA TYR A 464 -4.78 -3.27 -1.11
C TYR A 464 -5.55 -2.81 -2.36
N THR A 465 -6.07 -1.59 -2.34
CA THR A 465 -6.84 -1.00 -3.46
C THR A 465 -6.28 0.38 -3.83
N ILE A 466 -6.84 0.99 -4.87
CA ILE A 466 -6.71 2.43 -5.11
C ILE A 466 -7.71 3.12 -4.18
N GLY A 467 -7.22 3.72 -3.11
CA GLY A 467 -8.06 4.40 -2.12
C GLY A 467 -8.52 5.80 -2.57
N PHE A 468 -9.32 6.45 -1.74
CA PHE A 468 -9.85 7.78 -2.04
C PHE A 468 -8.76 8.84 -2.17
N SER A 469 -7.67 8.77 -1.40
CA SER A 469 -6.56 9.71 -1.51
C SER A 469 -5.94 9.75 -2.92
N GLY A 470 -5.73 8.57 -3.51
CA GLY A 470 -5.23 8.45 -4.88
C GLY A 470 -6.24 8.90 -5.94
N LEU A 471 -7.54 8.70 -5.69
CA LEU A 471 -8.62 9.15 -6.58
C LEU A 471 -8.82 10.67 -6.50
N LEU A 472 -8.76 11.26 -5.30
CA LEU A 472 -8.88 12.70 -5.11
C LEU A 472 -7.69 13.44 -5.72
N LEU A 473 -6.47 12.88 -5.64
CA LEU A 473 -5.32 13.41 -6.37
C LEU A 473 -5.54 13.40 -7.89
N ALA A 474 -6.15 12.35 -8.41
CA ALA A 474 -6.53 12.28 -9.82
C ALA A 474 -7.57 13.35 -10.18
N GLY A 475 -8.58 13.50 -9.34
CA GLY A 475 -9.67 14.47 -9.53
C GLY A 475 -9.17 15.92 -9.54
N ILE A 476 -8.34 16.30 -8.57
CA ILE A 476 -7.83 17.68 -8.49
C ILE A 476 -7.04 18.09 -9.73
N LEU A 477 -6.37 17.17 -10.41
CA LEU A 477 -5.65 17.44 -11.65
C LEU A 477 -6.58 17.58 -12.88
N ARG A 478 -7.87 17.33 -12.73
CA ARG A 478 -8.90 17.44 -13.79
C ARG A 478 -9.94 18.53 -13.51
N CYS A 479 -9.90 19.14 -12.33
CA CYS A 479 -10.81 20.21 -11.93
C CYS A 479 -9.99 21.45 -11.63
N GLN A 480 -10.34 22.60 -12.22
CA GLN A 480 -9.64 23.87 -12.01
C GLN A 480 -10.16 24.66 -10.80
N SER A 481 -11.29 24.25 -10.23
CA SER A 481 -11.93 24.93 -9.12
C SER A 481 -11.06 24.89 -7.86
N LEU A 482 -10.65 26.08 -7.39
CA LEU A 482 -9.88 26.20 -6.14
C LEU A 482 -10.72 25.78 -4.93
N SER A 483 -12.04 26.05 -4.93
CA SER A 483 -12.93 25.64 -3.83
C SER A 483 -12.95 24.12 -3.66
N VAL A 484 -13.12 23.37 -4.75
CA VAL A 484 -13.06 21.90 -4.75
C VAL A 484 -11.68 21.40 -4.32
N GLY A 485 -10.62 22.08 -4.77
CA GLY A 485 -9.26 21.76 -4.35
C GLY A 485 -9.04 21.93 -2.84
N LEU A 486 -9.62 22.96 -2.24
CA LEU A 486 -9.58 23.18 -0.78
C LEU A 486 -10.40 22.14 -0.01
N GLU A 487 -11.58 21.74 -0.50
CA GLU A 487 -12.35 20.65 0.09
C GLU A 487 -11.57 19.31 0.10
N ILE A 488 -10.86 19.00 -0.99
CA ILE A 488 -9.98 17.83 -1.06
C ILE A 488 -8.84 17.96 -0.04
N GLN A 489 -8.23 19.13 0.08
CA GLN A 489 -7.17 19.39 1.04
C GLN A 489 -7.65 19.21 2.48
N ASP A 490 -8.83 19.69 2.82
CA ASP A 490 -9.45 19.56 4.15
C ASP A 490 -9.77 18.08 4.48
N TRP A 491 -10.26 17.33 3.50
CA TRP A 491 -10.48 15.89 3.67
C TRP A 491 -9.17 15.15 3.99
N LEU A 492 -8.10 15.43 3.23
CA LEU A 492 -6.77 14.86 3.48
C LEU A 492 -6.19 15.30 4.81
N GLN A 493 -6.39 16.55 5.22
CA GLN A 493 -5.97 17.05 6.54
C GLN A 493 -6.69 16.32 7.67
N THR A 494 -7.99 16.08 7.53
CA THR A 494 -8.77 15.31 8.49
C THR A 494 -8.26 13.88 8.60
N LEU A 495 -7.90 13.27 7.46
CA LEU A 495 -7.31 11.94 7.43
C LEU A 495 -5.93 11.91 8.12
N ILE A 496 -5.08 12.93 7.93
CA ILE A 496 -3.78 13.07 8.60
C ILE A 496 -3.93 13.11 10.12
N ASN A 497 -5.00 13.72 10.64
CA ASN A 497 -5.25 13.79 12.07
C ASN A 497 -5.48 12.42 12.72
N LEU A 498 -5.86 11.41 11.94
CA LEU A 498 -5.94 10.00 12.35
C LEU A 498 -4.58 9.28 12.31
N GLN A 499 -3.53 9.97 11.83
CA GLN A 499 -2.14 9.48 11.76
C GLN A 499 -1.91 8.19 10.94
N PRO A 500 -2.64 7.92 9.85
CA PRO A 500 -2.30 6.81 9.00
C PRO A 500 -1.04 7.12 8.19
N THR A 501 -0.30 6.09 7.82
CA THR A 501 0.87 6.23 6.95
C THR A 501 0.45 6.34 5.48
N GLU A 502 -0.63 5.66 5.13
CA GLU A 502 -1.19 5.59 3.77
C GLU A 502 -2.70 5.34 3.81
N GLU A 503 -3.36 5.63 2.71
CA GLU A 503 -4.72 5.21 2.41
C GLU A 503 -4.74 4.65 0.99
N GLY A 504 -5.12 3.39 0.86
CA GLY A 504 -4.89 2.65 -0.37
C GLY A 504 -3.38 2.47 -0.62
N ALA A 505 -2.96 2.63 -1.85
CA ALA A 505 -1.54 2.55 -2.26
C ALA A 505 -0.80 3.89 -2.19
N PHE A 506 -1.41 4.93 -1.57
CA PHE A 506 -0.88 6.30 -1.59
C PHE A 506 -0.45 6.77 -0.21
N PRO A 507 0.79 7.32 -0.07
CA PRO A 507 1.27 7.91 1.16
C PRO A 507 0.55 9.24 1.42
N ILE A 508 -0.15 9.33 2.56
CA ILE A 508 -1.07 10.45 2.86
C ILE A 508 -0.36 11.78 2.92
N TYR A 509 0.75 11.87 3.65
CA TYR A 509 1.48 13.14 3.83
C TYR A 509 2.00 13.70 2.51
N GLN A 510 2.48 12.83 1.63
CA GLN A 510 2.96 13.23 0.32
C GLN A 510 1.81 13.68 -0.57
N THR A 511 0.71 12.94 -0.60
CA THR A 511 -0.49 13.30 -1.35
C THR A 511 -1.04 14.64 -0.88
N PHE A 512 -1.12 14.86 0.44
CA PHE A 512 -1.54 16.14 1.00
C PHE A 512 -0.65 17.32 0.54
N ASN A 513 0.68 17.15 0.60
CA ASN A 513 1.60 18.21 0.18
C ASN A 513 1.48 18.50 -1.31
N VAL A 514 1.29 17.49 -2.16
CA VAL A 514 1.03 17.70 -3.59
C VAL A 514 -0.26 18.48 -3.81
N VAL A 515 -1.35 18.12 -3.14
CA VAL A 515 -2.63 18.83 -3.23
C VAL A 515 -2.52 20.27 -2.73
N LYS A 516 -1.83 20.49 -1.60
CA LYS A 516 -1.55 21.82 -1.05
C LYS A 516 -0.81 22.70 -2.06
N ILE A 517 0.23 22.17 -2.71
CA ILE A 517 0.99 22.89 -3.74
C ILE A 517 0.11 23.20 -4.94
N ILE A 518 -0.70 22.27 -5.43
CA ILE A 518 -1.64 22.51 -6.52
C ILE A 518 -2.57 23.68 -6.18
N ASN A 519 -3.14 23.71 -4.97
CA ASN A 519 -4.02 24.80 -4.52
C ASN A 519 -3.26 26.14 -4.43
N GLN A 520 -2.02 26.13 -3.95
CA GLN A 520 -1.18 27.33 -3.92
C GLN A 520 -0.90 27.86 -5.34
N GLN A 521 -0.61 26.99 -6.31
CA GLN A 521 -0.41 27.40 -7.70
C GLN A 521 -1.70 28.00 -8.29
N ARG A 522 -2.86 27.38 -8.02
CA ARG A 522 -4.17 27.91 -8.46
C ARG A 522 -4.49 29.27 -7.87
N ALA A 523 -4.20 29.49 -6.58
CA ALA A 523 -4.36 30.79 -5.95
C ALA A 523 -3.50 31.89 -6.60
N LEU A 524 -2.43 31.50 -7.30
CA LEU A 524 -1.57 32.38 -8.10
C LEU A 524 -2.01 32.48 -9.59
N GLY A 525 -3.16 31.89 -9.95
CA GLY A 525 -3.64 31.87 -11.34
C GLY A 525 -2.87 30.88 -12.23
N ARG A 526 -2.33 29.81 -11.67
CA ARG A 526 -1.54 28.80 -12.39
C ARG A 526 -2.20 27.44 -12.22
N ASP A 527 -2.80 26.89 -13.27
CA ASP A 527 -3.44 25.60 -13.27
C ASP A 527 -2.46 24.48 -13.50
N VAL A 528 -2.50 23.46 -12.62
CA VAL A 528 -1.66 22.27 -12.71
C VAL A 528 -2.47 21.12 -13.29
N PHE A 529 -1.95 20.47 -14.33
CA PHE A 529 -2.60 19.36 -15.05
C PHE A 529 -1.92 18.01 -14.88
N ALA A 530 -0.63 18.02 -14.53
CA ALA A 530 0.14 16.81 -14.30
C ALA A 530 1.24 17.06 -13.27
N VAL A 531 1.59 15.98 -12.57
CA VAL A 531 2.70 15.96 -11.63
C VAL A 531 3.55 14.73 -11.95
N THR A 532 4.86 14.92 -12.12
CA THR A 532 5.80 13.83 -12.44
C THR A 532 7.07 13.94 -11.61
N GLN A 533 7.84 12.85 -11.55
CA GLN A 533 9.17 12.92 -10.96
C GLN A 533 10.16 13.64 -11.89
N PRO A 534 11.15 14.38 -11.35
CA PRO A 534 12.19 15.02 -12.16
C PRO A 534 13.06 14.03 -12.92
N VAL A 535 13.36 12.89 -12.31
CA VAL A 535 14.21 11.83 -12.87
C VAL A 535 13.61 10.49 -12.49
N ASP A 536 13.57 9.55 -13.45
CA ASP A 536 13.26 8.16 -13.12
C ASP A 536 14.43 7.58 -12.33
N ASP A 537 14.12 6.85 -11.27
CA ASP A 537 15.11 6.26 -10.36
C ASP A 537 15.72 4.95 -10.86
N GLY A 538 15.73 4.76 -12.18
CA GLY A 538 16.49 3.67 -12.80
C GLY A 538 15.86 2.29 -12.69
N GLY A 539 14.63 2.17 -13.08
CA GLY A 539 13.96 0.86 -13.16
C GLY A 539 12.47 0.94 -12.99
N GLY A 540 11.94 2.14 -13.03
CA GLY A 540 10.52 2.37 -12.79
C GLY A 540 10.12 1.83 -11.42
N THR A 541 11.04 1.85 -10.46
CA THR A 541 10.73 1.59 -9.07
C THR A 541 10.17 2.89 -8.54
N PRO A 542 8.86 3.06 -8.40
CA PRO A 542 8.35 4.29 -7.83
C PRO A 542 8.87 4.38 -6.41
N LYS A 543 9.54 5.46 -6.10
CA LYS A 543 9.89 5.87 -4.74
C LYS A 543 8.64 6.25 -3.92
N LEU A 544 7.51 5.72 -4.32
CA LEU A 544 6.20 6.22 -3.93
C LEU A 544 5.53 5.56 -2.80
N THR A 545 5.94 4.39 -2.49
CA THR A 545 5.50 3.84 -1.23
C THR A 545 6.20 4.63 -0.15
N GLY A 546 5.46 5.24 0.76
CA GLY A 546 5.98 6.04 1.85
C GLY A 546 7.00 5.32 2.74
N TYR A 547 7.28 4.06 2.43
CA TYR A 547 8.23 3.18 3.10
C TYR A 547 9.55 3.03 2.37
N ASN A 548 9.65 3.44 1.12
CA ASN A 548 10.91 3.38 0.42
C ASN A 548 11.92 4.29 1.09
N SER A 549 13.12 3.77 1.19
CA SER A 549 14.24 4.42 1.84
C SER A 549 14.60 5.79 1.27
N GLN A 550 14.06 6.14 0.11
CA GLN A 550 14.30 7.42 -0.54
C GLN A 550 13.01 8.22 -0.59
N SER A 551 12.98 9.32 0.11
CA SER A 551 11.90 10.27 0.07
C SER A 551 11.94 11.05 -1.24
N ILE A 552 10.76 11.29 -1.82
CA ILE A 552 10.62 12.26 -2.89
C ILE A 552 10.66 13.64 -2.26
N THR A 553 11.71 14.40 -2.58
CA THR A 553 11.90 15.74 -2.03
C THR A 553 11.27 16.82 -2.89
N SER A 554 11.11 16.55 -4.19
CA SER A 554 10.56 17.50 -5.16
C SER A 554 9.87 16.75 -6.30
N LEU A 555 8.87 17.41 -6.89
CA LEU A 555 8.16 16.95 -8.08
C LEU A 555 8.13 18.03 -9.14
N LEU A 556 7.97 17.63 -10.39
CA LEU A 556 7.70 18.54 -11.51
C LEU A 556 6.19 18.75 -11.63
N PHE A 557 5.77 20.00 -11.53
CA PHE A 557 4.40 20.43 -11.73
C PHE A 557 4.28 21.01 -13.14
N HIS A 558 3.41 20.42 -13.93
CA HIS A 558 3.16 20.80 -15.31
C HIS A 558 1.83 21.53 -15.40
N GLY A 559 1.83 22.72 -15.96
CA GLY A 559 0.63 23.55 -15.93
C GLY A 559 0.59 24.64 -17.00
N LYS A 560 -0.42 25.50 -16.88
CA LYS A 560 -0.64 26.68 -17.71
C LYS A 560 -0.97 27.84 -16.80
N ASP A 561 -0.38 29.00 -17.04
CA ASP A 561 -0.65 30.21 -16.28
C ASP A 561 -1.83 31.02 -16.86
N HIS A 562 -2.21 32.10 -16.21
CA HIS A 562 -3.27 33.01 -16.63
C HIS A 562 -3.00 33.72 -17.98
N ASN A 563 -1.73 33.75 -18.44
CA ASN A 563 -1.34 34.23 -19.75
C ASN A 563 -1.38 33.16 -20.83
N LEU A 564 -1.92 31.98 -20.50
CA LEU A 564 -1.98 30.81 -21.34
C LEU A 564 -0.59 30.21 -21.68
N CYS A 565 0.46 30.59 -20.94
CA CYS A 565 1.80 30.08 -21.12
C CYS A 565 1.95 28.75 -20.34
N LEU A 566 2.48 27.71 -21.01
CA LEU A 566 2.82 26.46 -20.36
C LEU A 566 3.99 26.66 -19.40
N PHE A 567 3.95 26.00 -18.25
CA PHE A 567 5.07 25.96 -17.30
C PHE A 567 5.38 24.54 -16.84
N GLN A 568 6.61 24.35 -16.42
CA GLN A 568 7.10 23.11 -15.84
C GLN A 568 8.09 23.43 -14.73
N ASP A 569 7.63 23.41 -13.51
CA ASP A 569 8.42 23.82 -12.34
C ASP A 569 8.71 22.64 -11.42
N CYS A 570 9.97 22.55 -11.00
CA CYS A 570 10.39 21.60 -9.97
C CYS A 570 10.17 22.24 -8.60
N ILE A 571 9.20 21.73 -7.84
CA ILE A 571 8.80 22.29 -6.55
C ILE A 571 9.11 21.29 -5.44
N SER A 572 9.69 21.78 -4.34
CA SER A 572 9.94 20.98 -3.13
C SER A 572 8.61 20.62 -2.45
N LEU A 573 8.54 19.38 -1.95
CA LEU A 573 7.40 18.90 -1.13
C LEU A 573 7.56 19.25 0.36
N ASP A 574 8.71 19.76 0.75
CA ASP A 574 9.02 20.13 2.15
C ASP A 574 8.64 21.60 2.42
N VAL A 575 7.39 21.98 2.14
CA VAL A 575 6.90 23.36 2.33
C VAL A 575 5.99 23.48 3.54
#